data_0799758360e0076a83310fc083e69964
#
_entry.id   0799758360e0076a83310fc083e69964
#
_cell.length_a   1.000
_cell.length_b   1.000
_cell.length_c   1.000
_cell.angle_alpha   90.00
_cell.angle_beta   90.00
_cell.angle_gamma   90.00
#
_symmetry.space_group_name_H-M   'P 1'
#
loop_
_entity.id
_entity.type
_entity.pdbx_description
1 polymer ?
#
loop_
_entity_poly.entity_id
_entity_poly.type
_entity_poly.pdbx_seq_one_letter_code
_entity_poly.pdbx_strand_id
1 'polypeptide(L)'
;MILTRRVPSIAADPSNKEALFWNPAGASFQQALAALGAPDGCVGIIGGTDVFGMFLDRYDVFHLSRVPDVRLPGGRPVFPEVPTRTPEEVLGCRGLDHGRHRILDPAKGLVLVSWQRSSKPD
;
A
#
# COMPACT_ATOMS: atom_id res chain seq x y z
N MET A 1 -10.10 -0.02 8.22
CA MET A 1 -10.15 1.44 7.95
C MET A 1 -10.49 1.67 6.49
N ILE A 2 -11.40 2.56 6.22
CA ILE A 2 -11.87 2.85 4.86
C ILE A 2 -11.63 4.34 4.58
N LEU A 3 -10.83 4.62 3.56
CA LEU A 3 -10.59 6.00 3.13
C LEU A 3 -11.78 6.50 2.32
N THR A 4 -12.25 7.71 2.65
CA THR A 4 -13.39 8.30 1.97
C THR A 4 -13.39 9.81 2.14
N ARG A 5 -14.00 10.50 1.20
CA ARG A 5 -14.25 11.95 1.29
C ARG A 5 -15.63 12.28 1.84
N ARG A 6 -16.44 11.27 2.16
CA ARG A 6 -17.82 11.43 2.59
C ARG A 6 -17.97 11.87 4.04
N VAL A 7 -16.91 11.75 4.84
CA VAL A 7 -16.89 12.20 6.22
C VAL A 7 -15.87 13.31 6.39
N PRO A 8 -16.05 14.24 7.37
CA PRO A 8 -15.10 15.36 7.53
C PRO A 8 -13.73 14.92 8.08
N SER A 9 -13.68 13.90 8.91
CA SER A 9 -12.43 13.43 9.52
C SER A 9 -12.47 11.92 9.77
N ILE A 10 -12.98 11.50 10.91
CA ILE A 10 -13.10 10.09 11.30
C ILE A 10 -14.53 9.86 11.75
N ALA A 11 -15.13 8.77 11.29
CA ALA A 11 -16.48 8.38 11.69
C ALA A 11 -16.61 6.86 11.75
N ALA A 12 -17.42 6.38 12.68
CA ALA A 12 -17.74 4.96 12.76
C ALA A 12 -18.60 4.54 11.56
N ASP A 13 -18.37 3.32 11.08
CA ASP A 13 -19.23 2.71 10.08
C ASP A 13 -20.45 2.12 10.79
N PRO A 14 -21.67 2.61 10.53
CA PRO A 14 -22.85 2.10 11.21
C PRO A 14 -23.20 0.66 10.84
N SER A 15 -22.69 0.16 9.73
CA SER A 15 -22.94 -1.20 9.27
C SER A 15 -21.90 -2.20 9.72
N ASN A 16 -20.75 -1.76 10.25
CA ASN A 16 -19.66 -2.64 10.65
C ASN A 16 -18.88 -2.03 11.83
N LYS A 17 -19.00 -2.67 13.01
CA LYS A 17 -18.34 -2.21 14.23
C LYS A 17 -16.82 -2.24 14.16
N GLU A 18 -16.24 -3.02 13.25
CA GLU A 18 -14.80 -3.18 13.09
C GLU A 18 -14.21 -2.22 12.07
N ALA A 19 -15.05 -1.41 11.41
CA ALA A 19 -14.61 -0.47 10.37
C ALA A 19 -14.74 0.97 10.83
N LEU A 20 -13.80 1.81 10.40
CA LEU A 20 -13.83 3.25 10.54
C LEU A 20 -13.67 3.90 9.18
N PHE A 21 -14.43 4.96 8.94
CA PHE A 21 -14.22 5.87 7.82
C PHE A 21 -13.18 6.92 8.21
N TRP A 22 -12.27 7.18 7.30
CA TRP A 22 -11.22 8.17 7.50
C TRP A 22 -11.07 9.05 6.25
N ASN A 23 -11.14 10.36 6.48
CA ASN A 23 -10.81 11.36 5.47
C ASN A 23 -9.44 11.94 5.79
N PRO A 24 -8.41 11.69 4.97
CA PRO A 24 -7.07 12.21 5.22
C PRO A 24 -6.97 13.73 5.26
N ALA A 25 -7.93 14.43 4.65
CA ALA A 25 -7.98 15.88 4.70
C ALA A 25 -8.38 16.44 6.08
N GLY A 26 -9.08 15.64 6.89
CA GLY A 26 -9.59 16.08 8.19
C GLY A 26 -8.87 15.49 9.40
N ALA A 27 -8.08 14.46 9.22
CA ALA A 27 -7.36 13.80 10.31
C ALA A 27 -6.10 13.13 9.80
N SER A 28 -5.07 13.05 10.65
CA SER A 28 -3.83 12.38 10.31
C SER A 28 -3.98 10.86 10.36
N PHE A 29 -3.03 10.16 9.76
CA PHE A 29 -2.95 8.70 9.82
C PHE A 29 -2.82 8.21 11.27
N GLN A 30 -2.01 8.89 12.08
CA GLN A 30 -1.83 8.56 13.49
C GLN A 30 -3.11 8.71 14.29
N GLN A 31 -3.87 9.77 14.01
CA GLN A 31 -5.19 9.97 14.63
C GLN A 31 -6.15 8.84 14.25
N ALA A 32 -6.12 8.42 13.00
CA ALA A 32 -6.97 7.32 12.53
C ALA A 32 -6.58 5.99 13.19
N LEU A 33 -5.29 5.69 13.32
CA LEU A 33 -4.81 4.50 14.01
C LEU A 33 -5.20 4.50 15.49
N ALA A 34 -5.09 5.63 16.15
CA ALA A 34 -5.49 5.78 17.54
C ALA A 34 -6.99 5.54 17.71
N ALA A 35 -7.80 6.03 16.78
CA ALA A 35 -9.25 5.81 16.80
C ALA A 35 -9.63 4.34 16.62
N LEU A 36 -8.80 3.57 15.89
CA LEU A 36 -8.97 2.12 15.77
C LEU A 36 -8.48 1.35 17.00
N GLY A 37 -7.80 2.01 17.94
CA GLY A 37 -7.20 1.36 19.09
C GLY A 37 -5.89 0.62 18.77
N ALA A 38 -5.23 0.97 17.68
CA ALA A 38 -4.01 0.30 17.22
C ALA A 38 -2.91 1.32 16.82
N PRO A 39 -2.49 2.21 17.74
CA PRO A 39 -1.55 3.28 17.38
C PRO A 39 -0.16 2.77 16.96
N ASP A 40 0.25 1.59 17.46
CA ASP A 40 1.55 0.99 17.18
C ASP A 40 1.41 -0.34 16.44
N GLY A 41 0.24 -0.60 15.86
CA GLY A 41 -0.04 -1.86 15.18
C GLY A 41 0.63 -1.98 13.82
N CYS A 42 0.77 -3.22 13.35
CA CYS A 42 1.16 -3.49 11.98
C CYS A 42 -0.04 -3.20 11.06
N VAL A 43 0.18 -2.39 10.03
CA VAL A 43 -0.88 -1.94 9.12
C VAL A 43 -0.65 -2.52 7.73
N GLY A 44 -1.65 -3.21 7.21
CA GLY A 44 -1.65 -3.67 5.82
C GLY A 44 -2.41 -2.71 4.92
N ILE A 45 -1.75 -2.27 3.86
CA ILE A 45 -2.35 -1.41 2.82
C ILE A 45 -2.69 -2.30 1.63
N ILE A 46 -3.96 -2.36 1.27
CA ILE A 46 -4.44 -3.28 0.22
C ILE A 46 -4.86 -2.58 -1.08
N GLY A 47 -4.58 -1.31 -1.20
CA GLY A 47 -4.82 -0.57 -2.45
C GLY A 47 -6.02 0.36 -2.36
N GLY A 48 -6.46 0.96 -3.43
CA GLY A 48 -5.90 0.84 -4.79
C GLY A 48 -4.73 1.77 -5.13
N THR A 49 -4.65 2.15 -6.41
CA THR A 49 -3.54 2.92 -6.99
C THR A 49 -3.18 4.16 -6.17
N ASP A 50 -4.15 5.00 -5.89
CA ASP A 50 -3.91 6.27 -5.18
C ASP A 50 -3.53 6.04 -3.72
N VAL A 51 -4.12 5.03 -3.09
CA VAL A 51 -3.79 4.67 -1.71
C VAL A 51 -2.39 4.10 -1.61
N PHE A 52 -1.99 3.23 -2.53
CA PHE A 52 -0.61 2.76 -2.59
C PHE A 52 0.37 3.91 -2.75
N GLY A 53 0.06 4.88 -3.62
CA GLY A 53 0.89 6.06 -3.83
C GLY A 53 0.99 6.96 -2.60
N MET A 54 -0.09 7.08 -1.85
CA MET A 54 -0.18 7.91 -0.66
C MET A 54 0.80 7.51 0.45
N PHE A 55 1.10 6.23 0.58
CA PHE A 55 1.93 5.69 1.65
C PHE A 55 3.35 5.31 1.21
N LEU A 56 3.76 5.70 0.00
CA LEU A 56 5.08 5.31 -0.54
C LEU A 56 6.26 5.66 0.37
N ASP A 57 6.19 6.79 1.07
CA ASP A 57 7.26 7.22 1.97
C ASP A 57 7.21 6.52 3.33
N ARG A 58 6.19 5.72 3.58
CA ARG A 58 5.93 5.12 4.89
C ARG A 58 6.05 3.60 4.92
N TYR A 59 6.05 2.93 3.77
CA TYR A 59 6.14 1.47 3.76
C TYR A 59 7.45 0.99 4.39
N ASP A 60 7.34 0.05 5.31
CA ASP A 60 8.48 -0.73 5.78
C ASP A 60 8.75 -1.87 4.82
N VAL A 61 7.69 -2.48 4.31
CA VAL A 61 7.74 -3.57 3.34
C VAL A 61 6.64 -3.37 2.30
N PHE A 62 6.97 -3.60 1.03
CA PHE A 62 5.99 -3.66 -0.05
C PHE A 62 6.15 -4.98 -0.81
N HIS A 63 5.10 -5.78 -0.82
CA HIS A 63 5.07 -7.05 -1.53
C HIS A 63 4.53 -6.83 -2.94
N LEU A 64 5.39 -6.99 -3.93
CA LEU A 64 5.05 -6.81 -5.34
C LEU A 64 5.01 -8.15 -6.04
N SER A 65 3.83 -8.57 -6.49
CA SER A 65 3.67 -9.77 -7.30
C SER A 65 3.76 -9.41 -8.78
N ARG A 66 4.41 -10.27 -9.55
CA ARG A 66 4.57 -10.08 -10.99
C ARG A 66 4.20 -11.35 -11.75
N VAL A 67 3.36 -11.18 -12.78
CA VAL A 67 2.99 -12.23 -13.74
C VAL A 67 3.39 -11.74 -15.13
N PRO A 68 4.54 -12.17 -15.68
CA PRO A 68 5.13 -11.55 -16.88
C PRO A 68 4.26 -11.58 -18.12
N ASP A 69 3.52 -12.66 -18.34
CA ASP A 69 2.79 -12.88 -19.58
C ASP A 69 1.31 -12.54 -19.50
N VAL A 70 0.87 -11.94 -18.42
CA VAL A 70 -0.53 -11.54 -18.22
C VAL A 70 -0.63 -10.03 -18.22
N ARG A 71 -1.54 -9.51 -19.03
CA ARG A 71 -1.85 -8.08 -19.09
C ARG A 71 -3.34 -7.89 -18.91
N LEU A 72 -3.70 -6.81 -18.22
CA LEU A 72 -5.10 -6.42 -18.00
C LEU A 72 -5.33 -5.05 -18.65
N PRO A 73 -5.64 -5.01 -19.95
CA PRO A 73 -5.93 -3.74 -20.61
C PRO A 73 -7.07 -3.01 -19.90
N GLY A 74 -6.88 -1.74 -19.62
CA GLY A 74 -7.84 -0.96 -18.87
C GLY A 74 -7.79 -1.13 -17.36
N GLY A 75 -6.92 -2.02 -16.85
CA GLY A 75 -6.67 -2.15 -15.42
C GLY A 75 -5.93 -0.92 -14.87
N ARG A 76 -6.16 -0.63 -13.59
CA ARG A 76 -5.46 0.48 -12.95
C ARG A 76 -4.04 0.06 -12.55
N PRO A 77 -3.04 0.94 -12.71
CA PRO A 77 -1.67 0.63 -12.31
C PRO A 77 -1.52 0.53 -10.78
N VAL A 78 -0.44 -0.09 -10.33
CA VAL A 78 -0.17 -0.24 -8.90
C VAL A 78 0.13 1.11 -8.23
N PHE A 79 0.82 2.01 -8.93
CA PHE A 79 1.11 3.37 -8.46
C PHE A 79 0.70 4.40 -9.50
N PRO A 80 0.40 5.65 -9.07
CA PRO A 80 0.03 6.71 -10.01
C PRO A 80 1.10 7.03 -11.06
N GLU A 81 2.38 6.79 -10.75
CA GLU A 81 3.50 7.08 -11.66
C GLU A 81 3.69 6.03 -12.76
N VAL A 82 3.03 4.86 -12.64
CA VAL A 82 3.08 3.80 -13.66
C VAL A 82 2.10 4.16 -14.81
N PRO A 83 2.46 3.99 -16.07
CA PRO A 83 3.65 3.34 -16.61
C PRO A 83 4.84 4.27 -16.90
N THR A 84 4.76 5.56 -16.61
CA THR A 84 5.87 6.50 -16.84
C THR A 84 7.15 6.02 -16.15
N ARG A 85 7.00 5.48 -14.94
CA ARG A 85 8.05 4.76 -14.22
C ARG A 85 7.61 3.33 -13.97
N THR A 86 8.55 2.40 -13.86
CA THR A 86 8.22 1.02 -13.45
C THR A 86 7.91 1.00 -11.95
N PRO A 87 7.13 0.01 -11.47
CA PRO A 87 6.91 -0.15 -10.03
C PRO A 87 8.22 -0.26 -9.24
N GLU A 88 9.21 -0.93 -9.80
CA GLU A 88 10.54 -1.09 -9.19
C GLU A 88 11.25 0.25 -9.05
N GLU A 89 11.18 1.10 -10.07
CA GLU A 89 11.75 2.45 -10.00
C GLU A 89 11.06 3.31 -8.95
N VAL A 90 9.74 3.23 -8.86
CA VAL A 90 8.96 3.96 -7.85
C VAL A 90 9.38 3.55 -6.45
N LEU A 91 9.46 2.25 -6.18
CA LEU A 91 9.85 1.73 -4.87
C LEU A 91 11.30 2.08 -4.53
N GLY A 92 12.21 1.92 -5.49
CA GLY A 92 13.62 2.26 -5.30
C GLY A 92 13.86 3.73 -5.00
N CYS A 93 13.14 4.63 -5.69
CA CYS A 93 13.23 6.07 -5.45
C CYS A 93 12.71 6.49 -4.07
N ARG A 94 11.90 5.66 -3.44
CA ARG A 94 11.34 5.93 -2.11
C ARG A 94 12.10 5.25 -0.99
N GLY A 95 13.29 4.70 -1.28
CA GLY A 95 14.18 4.13 -0.28
C GLY A 95 13.91 2.68 0.08
N LEU A 96 13.15 1.98 -0.76
CA LEU A 96 12.94 0.55 -0.58
C LEU A 96 13.93 -0.23 -1.44
N ASP A 97 14.50 -1.28 -0.88
CA ASP A 97 15.44 -2.14 -1.55
C ASP A 97 14.78 -3.45 -1.97
N HIS A 98 15.24 -3.96 -3.11
CA HIS A 98 14.82 -5.22 -3.66
C HIS A 98 15.22 -6.36 -2.70
N GLY A 99 14.22 -6.99 -2.11
CA GLY A 99 14.43 -8.03 -1.11
C GLY A 99 14.24 -9.44 -1.65
N ARG A 100 13.60 -10.28 -0.85
CA ARG A 100 13.43 -11.70 -1.19
C ARG A 100 12.51 -11.91 -2.37
N HIS A 101 12.88 -12.87 -3.21
CA HIS A 101 12.02 -13.43 -4.24
C HIS A 101 11.36 -14.71 -3.73
N ARG A 102 10.10 -14.86 -4.04
CA ARG A 102 9.36 -16.10 -3.78
C ARG A 102 8.57 -16.48 -5.02
N ILE A 103 8.82 -17.67 -5.54
CA ILE A 103 8.05 -18.20 -6.66
C ILE A 103 6.74 -18.74 -6.10
N LEU A 104 5.62 -18.13 -6.49
CA LEU A 104 4.29 -18.53 -6.01
C LEU A 104 3.67 -19.59 -6.93
N ASP A 105 3.88 -19.46 -8.24
CA ASP A 105 3.39 -20.41 -9.22
C ASP A 105 4.41 -20.52 -10.37
N PRO A 106 5.24 -21.58 -10.37
CA PRO A 106 6.26 -21.77 -11.40
C PRO A 106 5.69 -21.92 -12.82
N ALA A 107 4.51 -22.54 -12.94
CA ALA A 107 3.89 -22.77 -14.25
C ALA A 107 3.47 -21.47 -14.92
N LYS A 108 3.09 -20.45 -14.14
CA LYS A 108 2.66 -19.14 -14.63
C LYS A 108 3.73 -18.07 -14.55
N GLY A 109 4.87 -18.37 -13.96
CA GLY A 109 5.93 -17.40 -13.73
C GLY A 109 5.56 -16.35 -12.68
N LEU A 110 4.63 -16.68 -11.79
CA LEU A 110 4.19 -15.77 -10.73
C LEU A 110 5.24 -15.70 -9.63
N VAL A 111 5.81 -14.51 -9.45
CA VAL A 111 6.87 -14.26 -8.48
C VAL A 111 6.44 -13.13 -7.55
N LEU A 112 6.69 -13.32 -6.26
CA LEU A 112 6.54 -12.28 -5.26
C LEU A 112 7.91 -11.73 -4.90
N VAL A 113 8.07 -10.43 -4.99
CA VAL A 113 9.29 -9.73 -4.53
C VAL A 113 8.91 -8.85 -3.35
N SER A 114 9.60 -9.03 -2.23
CA SER A 114 9.38 -8.21 -1.04
C SER A 114 10.40 -7.09 -1.02
N TRP A 115 9.94 -5.87 -1.22
CA TRP A 115 10.76 -4.66 -1.15
C TRP A 115 10.75 -4.17 0.30
N GLN A 116 11.94 -3.91 0.84
CA GLN A 116 12.10 -3.53 2.24
C GLN A 116 12.83 -2.20 2.34
N ARG A 117 12.39 -1.37 3.28
CA ARG A 117 13.09 -0.14 3.59
C ARG A 117 14.34 -0.47 4.38
N SER A 118 15.46 0.02 3.89
CA SER A 118 16.73 -0.13 4.60
C SER A 118 16.63 0.56 5.96
N SER A 119 16.90 -0.17 7.03
CA SER A 119 17.18 0.47 8.29
C SER A 119 18.55 1.10 8.18
N LYS A 120 18.63 2.41 8.21
CA LYS A 120 19.93 3.08 8.19
C LYS A 120 20.54 2.99 9.58
N PRO A 121 21.72 2.40 9.71
CA PRO A 121 22.48 2.61 10.91
C PRO A 121 22.90 4.08 10.93
N ASP A 122 22.56 4.73 11.94
CA ASP A 122 22.97 6.13 12.11
C ASP A 122 24.38 6.21 12.69
#